data_e067225bbb1a25e87411501e31810e5a
#
_entry.id   e067225bbb1a25e87411501e31810e5a
#
_cell.length_a   1.000
_cell.length_b   1.000
_cell.length_c   1.000
_cell.angle_alpha   90.00
_cell.angle_beta   90.00
_cell.angle_gamma   90.00
#
_symmetry.space_group_name_H-M   'P 1'
#
loop_
_entity.id
_entity.type
_entity.pdbx_description
1 polymer ?
#
loop_
_entity_poly.entity_id
_entity_poly.type
_entity_poly.pdbx_seq_one_letter_code
_entity_poly.pdbx_strand_id
1 'polypeptide(L)'
;MSTEDCSYSETRNNRMKKSIEKITYCFVIIAALFVSFVSFVEPLVMKDINITKVILVLLCYAAVFAGSLTLFRRLSERTLYYLTIAGIFAAVIVQTYIVFHMRLVPEVDLNHIYDYCVDMVETGKISFGESKYFAYNTNNIPLAIVIYYVFRMAAFTGMDYRIAAGLFNVLLILVMYVSAFLILKKVTTIRTTAVYMALLLTNPSFYAYASYYYTDTISAGLDRSVRLFLCHA
;
A
#
# COMPACT_ATOMS: atom_id res chain seq x y z
N MET A 1 3.85 46.36 21.26
CA MET A 1 3.94 44.90 21.26
C MET A 1 5.39 44.57 21.48
N SER A 2 5.74 44.06 22.66
CA SER A 2 7.15 43.94 23.06
C SER A 2 7.79 42.71 22.36
N THR A 3 9.09 42.78 22.15
CA THR A 3 9.88 41.68 21.57
C THR A 3 9.78 40.38 22.40
N GLU A 4 9.44 40.47 23.67
CA GLU A 4 9.19 39.34 24.58
C GLU A 4 7.93 38.57 24.25
N ASP A 5 6.83 39.22 23.83
CA ASP A 5 5.56 38.57 23.47
C ASP A 5 5.73 37.72 22.19
N CYS A 6 6.57 38.14 21.26
CA CYS A 6 6.87 37.42 20.03
C CYS A 6 7.68 36.14 20.30
N SER A 7 8.67 36.22 21.18
CA SER A 7 9.52 35.07 21.58
C SER A 7 8.73 34.02 22.35
N TYR A 8 7.80 34.42 23.21
CA TYR A 8 6.96 33.49 23.98
C TYR A 8 5.96 32.75 23.09
N SER A 9 5.35 33.45 22.13
CA SER A 9 4.42 32.83 21.18
C SER A 9 5.10 31.79 20.26
N GLU A 10 6.32 32.08 19.84
CA GLU A 10 7.13 31.18 19.00
C GLU A 10 7.54 29.90 19.75
N THR A 11 7.97 30.05 21.00
CA THR A 11 8.33 28.93 21.87
C THR A 11 7.14 28.02 22.17
N ARG A 12 5.96 28.60 22.41
CA ARG A 12 4.71 27.87 22.63
C ARG A 12 4.27 27.09 21.38
N ASN A 13 4.38 27.72 20.21
CA ASN A 13 4.03 27.09 18.94
C ASN A 13 4.97 25.91 18.60
N ASN A 14 6.27 26.05 18.88
CA ASN A 14 7.24 24.98 18.71
C ASN A 14 7.03 23.80 19.66
N ARG A 15 6.61 24.05 20.92
CA ARG A 15 6.23 22.98 21.87
C ARG A 15 4.98 22.26 21.42
N MET A 16 3.98 22.98 20.94
CA MET A 16 2.73 22.40 20.44
C MET A 16 2.96 21.57 19.20
N LYS A 17 3.77 22.03 18.23
CA LYS A 17 4.18 21.24 17.06
C LYS A 17 4.87 19.94 17.46
N LYS A 18 5.83 19.98 18.40
CA LYS A 18 6.52 18.78 18.90
C LYS A 18 5.57 17.79 19.61
N SER A 19 4.57 18.28 20.32
CA SER A 19 3.58 17.42 21.00
C SER A 19 2.64 16.78 19.99
N ILE A 20 2.15 17.53 19.01
CA ILE A 20 1.33 16.99 17.92
C ILE A 20 2.12 15.94 17.12
N GLU A 21 3.38 16.21 16.82
CA GLU A 21 4.26 15.28 16.12
C GLU A 21 4.43 13.97 16.90
N LYS A 22 4.62 14.03 18.23
CA LYS A 22 4.71 12.84 19.08
C LYS A 22 3.40 12.04 19.10
N ILE A 23 2.27 12.71 19.24
CA ILE A 23 0.94 12.07 19.25
C ILE A 23 0.67 11.39 17.90
N THR A 24 0.91 12.11 16.80
CA THR A 24 0.78 11.58 15.43
C THR A 24 1.70 10.37 15.24
N TYR A 25 2.92 10.45 15.74
CA TYR A 25 3.89 9.36 15.68
C TYR A 25 3.41 8.11 16.42
N CYS A 26 2.93 8.26 17.67
CA CYS A 26 2.35 7.16 18.43
C CYS A 26 1.12 6.56 17.75
N PHE A 27 0.22 7.40 17.24
CA PHE A 27 -0.98 6.96 16.53
C PHE A 27 -0.63 6.17 15.25
N VAL A 28 0.32 6.67 14.47
CA VAL A 28 0.77 5.99 13.23
C VAL A 28 1.39 4.63 13.56
N ILE A 29 2.19 4.54 14.62
CA ILE A 29 2.78 3.26 15.07
C ILE A 29 1.68 2.28 15.47
N ILE A 30 0.75 2.70 16.32
CA ILE A 30 -0.35 1.85 16.79
C ILE A 30 -1.20 1.40 15.61
N ALA A 31 -1.55 2.31 14.68
CA ALA A 31 -2.30 1.97 13.49
C ALA A 31 -1.55 0.99 12.57
N ALA A 32 -0.25 1.19 12.35
CA ALA A 32 0.56 0.30 11.52
C ALA A 32 0.70 -1.10 12.16
N LEU A 33 0.91 -1.16 13.47
CA LEU A 33 0.95 -2.42 14.22
C LEU A 33 -0.40 -3.14 14.18
N PHE A 34 -1.50 -2.39 14.34
CA PHE A 34 -2.85 -2.93 14.28
C PHE A 34 -3.18 -3.48 12.89
N VAL A 35 -2.92 -2.71 11.82
CA VAL A 35 -3.15 -3.16 10.45
C VAL A 35 -2.28 -4.37 10.13
N SER A 36 -1.01 -4.37 10.54
CA SER A 36 -0.13 -5.53 10.36
C SER A 36 -0.64 -6.74 11.13
N PHE A 37 -1.11 -6.55 12.36
CA PHE A 37 -1.71 -7.61 13.18
C PHE A 37 -2.95 -8.20 12.50
N VAL A 38 -3.90 -7.37 12.08
CA VAL A 38 -5.12 -7.81 11.39
C VAL A 38 -4.78 -8.55 10.11
N SER A 39 -3.89 -8.00 9.27
CA SER A 39 -3.46 -8.62 8.02
C SER A 39 -2.76 -9.98 8.20
N PHE A 40 -2.19 -10.22 9.37
CA PHE A 40 -1.61 -11.52 9.72
C PHE A 40 -2.62 -12.49 10.33
N VAL A 41 -3.54 -11.98 11.12
CA VAL A 41 -4.53 -12.80 11.83
C VAL A 41 -5.59 -13.32 10.86
N GLU A 42 -6.00 -12.52 9.89
CA GLU A 42 -7.08 -12.86 8.96
C GLU A 42 -6.81 -14.14 8.13
N PRO A 43 -5.68 -14.32 7.44
CA PRO A 43 -5.37 -15.58 6.77
C PRO A 43 -5.11 -16.73 7.72
N LEU A 44 -4.72 -16.42 8.96
CA LEU A 44 -4.38 -17.41 9.97
C LEU A 44 -5.63 -17.93 10.68
N VAL A 45 -6.69 -17.16 10.85
CA VAL A 45 -7.97 -17.59 11.41
C VAL A 45 -8.69 -18.57 10.50
N MET A 46 -8.38 -18.54 9.19
CA MET A 46 -8.98 -19.41 8.19
C MET A 46 -8.36 -20.82 8.08
N LYS A 47 -7.16 -21.05 8.66
CA LYS A 47 -6.49 -22.39 8.64
C LYS A 47 -5.69 -22.57 9.92
N ASP A 48 -5.93 -23.66 10.66
CA ASP A 48 -5.26 -24.16 11.89
C ASP A 48 -3.98 -23.40 12.32
N ILE A 49 -4.17 -22.34 13.11
CA ILE A 49 -3.10 -21.40 13.43
C ILE A 49 -2.19 -21.94 14.51
N ASN A 50 -0.93 -21.99 14.17
CA ASN A 50 0.09 -22.12 15.20
C ASN A 50 0.38 -20.73 15.81
N ILE A 51 -0.18 -20.47 16.98
CA ILE A 51 0.02 -19.24 17.78
C ILE A 51 1.50 -18.84 17.88
N THR A 52 2.42 -19.82 17.92
CA THR A 52 3.87 -19.59 17.96
C THR A 52 4.35 -18.83 16.71
N LYS A 53 3.81 -19.12 15.52
CA LYS A 53 4.17 -18.41 14.30
C LYS A 53 3.71 -16.95 14.33
N VAL A 54 2.52 -16.68 14.87
CA VAL A 54 2.00 -15.30 15.04
C VAL A 54 2.91 -14.50 15.97
N ILE A 55 3.26 -15.07 17.13
CA ILE A 55 4.15 -14.42 18.08
C ILE A 55 5.52 -14.16 17.47
N LEU A 56 6.09 -15.11 16.73
CA LEU A 56 7.39 -14.95 16.06
C LEU A 56 7.36 -13.79 15.06
N VAL A 57 6.33 -13.70 14.25
CA VAL A 57 6.18 -12.62 13.27
C VAL A 57 6.04 -11.27 13.97
N LEU A 58 5.22 -11.17 15.01
CA LEU A 58 5.08 -9.93 15.80
C LEU A 58 6.41 -9.51 16.43
N LEU A 59 7.18 -10.46 16.96
CA LEU A 59 8.52 -10.19 17.51
C LEU A 59 9.49 -9.72 16.42
N CYS A 60 9.49 -10.34 15.25
CA CYS A 60 10.31 -9.89 14.12
C CYS A 60 9.92 -8.47 13.69
N TYR A 61 8.63 -8.16 13.64
CA TYR A 61 8.15 -6.82 13.27
C TYR A 61 8.55 -5.77 14.32
N ALA A 62 8.40 -6.09 15.60
CA ALA A 62 8.85 -5.23 16.70
C ALA A 62 10.37 -5.02 16.68
N ALA A 63 11.16 -6.06 16.37
CA ALA A 63 12.61 -5.95 16.22
C ALA A 63 13.03 -5.07 15.03
N VAL A 64 12.40 -5.22 13.86
CA VAL A 64 12.62 -4.36 12.69
C VAL A 64 12.27 -2.91 13.03
N PHE A 65 11.15 -2.69 13.72
CA PHE A 65 10.73 -1.35 14.15
C PHE A 65 11.74 -0.71 15.12
N ALA A 66 12.11 -1.41 16.20
CA ALA A 66 13.08 -0.92 17.18
C ALA A 66 14.46 -0.69 16.55
N GLY A 67 14.89 -1.59 15.66
CA GLY A 67 16.13 -1.47 14.90
C GLY A 67 16.12 -0.27 13.97
N SER A 68 15.03 -0.03 13.23
CA SER A 68 14.89 1.12 12.36
C SER A 68 14.87 2.44 13.14
N LEU A 69 14.21 2.51 14.29
CA LEU A 69 14.23 3.69 15.16
C LEU A 69 15.65 4.06 15.63
N THR A 70 16.42 3.06 16.07
CA THR A 70 17.79 3.28 16.56
C THR A 70 18.75 3.67 15.44
N LEU A 71 18.64 3.00 14.28
CA LEU A 71 19.44 3.29 13.10
C LEU A 71 19.14 4.69 12.53
N PHE A 72 17.85 5.02 12.38
CA PHE A 72 17.43 6.30 11.77
C PHE A 72 17.75 7.52 12.62
N ARG A 73 17.90 7.34 13.94
CA ARG A 73 18.41 8.43 14.82
C ARG A 73 19.85 8.81 14.52
N ARG A 74 20.66 7.88 14.00
CA ARG A 74 22.08 8.09 13.71
C ARG A 74 22.36 8.57 12.29
N LEU A 75 21.41 8.43 11.38
CA LEU A 75 21.57 8.78 9.97
C LEU A 75 21.22 10.23 9.70
N SER A 76 21.91 10.82 8.70
CA SER A 76 21.57 12.14 8.21
C SER A 76 20.23 12.15 7.48
N GLU A 77 19.55 13.28 7.45
CA GLU A 77 18.27 13.43 6.75
C GLU A 77 18.38 13.13 5.24
N ARG A 78 19.50 13.53 4.65
CA ARG A 78 19.80 13.24 3.24
C ARG A 78 19.92 11.73 2.99
N THR A 79 20.61 11.02 3.88
CA THR A 79 20.76 9.56 3.81
C THR A 79 19.41 8.86 3.96
N LEU A 80 18.58 9.30 4.92
CA LEU A 80 17.24 8.77 5.13
C LEU A 80 16.34 8.95 3.91
N TYR A 81 16.41 10.11 3.26
CA TYR A 81 15.69 10.39 2.04
C TYR A 81 16.03 9.38 0.93
N TYR A 82 17.32 9.20 0.63
CA TYR A 82 17.75 8.26 -0.40
C TYR A 82 17.50 6.80 -0.03
N LEU A 83 17.65 6.43 1.24
CA LEU A 83 17.36 5.10 1.73
C LEU A 83 15.87 4.76 1.58
N THR A 84 14.99 5.71 1.84
CA THR A 84 13.54 5.52 1.64
C THR A 84 13.20 5.31 0.17
N ILE A 85 13.76 6.10 -0.73
CA ILE A 85 13.56 5.93 -2.17
C ILE A 85 14.10 4.56 -2.63
N ALA A 86 15.31 4.19 -2.21
CA ALA A 86 15.88 2.88 -2.52
C ALA A 86 15.01 1.74 -1.99
N GLY A 87 14.44 1.88 -0.79
CA GLY A 87 13.48 0.93 -0.21
C GLY A 87 12.21 0.77 -1.05
N ILE A 88 11.65 1.86 -1.59
CA ILE A 88 10.50 1.79 -2.50
C ILE A 88 10.86 1.00 -3.77
N PHE A 89 11.99 1.28 -4.39
CA PHE A 89 12.43 0.53 -5.56
C PHE A 89 12.68 -0.94 -5.26
N ALA A 90 13.32 -1.27 -4.14
CA ALA A 90 13.55 -2.64 -3.72
C ALA A 90 12.22 -3.39 -3.50
N ALA A 91 11.24 -2.76 -2.85
CA ALA A 91 9.91 -3.34 -2.65
C ALA A 91 9.22 -3.65 -3.98
N VAL A 92 9.26 -2.74 -4.94
CA VAL A 92 8.68 -2.94 -6.29
C VAL A 92 9.38 -4.07 -7.04
N ILE A 93 10.70 -4.18 -6.95
CA ILE A 93 11.46 -5.29 -7.57
C ILE A 93 11.02 -6.63 -6.98
N VAL A 94 10.92 -6.73 -5.66
CA VAL A 94 10.49 -7.96 -4.98
C VAL A 94 9.05 -8.31 -5.34
N GLN A 95 8.13 -7.35 -5.34
CA GLN A 95 6.73 -7.56 -5.74
C GLN A 95 6.62 -8.00 -7.20
N THR A 96 7.39 -7.39 -8.09
CA THR A 96 7.46 -7.79 -9.50
C THR A 96 7.97 -9.21 -9.64
N TYR A 97 9.03 -9.58 -8.89
CA TYR A 97 9.53 -10.95 -8.85
C TYR A 97 8.44 -11.93 -8.39
N ILE A 98 7.67 -11.59 -7.34
CA ILE A 98 6.56 -12.41 -6.85
C ILE A 98 5.50 -12.62 -7.95
N VAL A 99 5.11 -11.57 -8.68
CA VAL A 99 4.14 -11.67 -9.78
C VAL A 99 4.57 -12.66 -10.85
N PHE A 100 5.85 -12.70 -11.19
CA PHE A 100 6.36 -13.63 -12.21
C PHE A 100 6.51 -15.07 -11.72
N HIS A 101 6.79 -15.29 -10.44
CA HIS A 101 7.17 -16.61 -9.91
C HIS A 101 6.09 -17.26 -9.04
N MET A 102 5.24 -16.46 -8.39
CA MET A 102 4.17 -16.94 -7.51
C MET A 102 2.82 -16.68 -8.17
N ARG A 103 2.46 -17.53 -9.13
CA ARG A 103 1.17 -17.44 -9.82
C ARG A 103 0.08 -17.89 -8.87
N LEU A 104 -0.60 -16.96 -8.26
CA LEU A 104 -1.77 -17.25 -7.45
C LEU A 104 -2.96 -17.51 -8.38
N VAL A 105 -3.72 -18.56 -8.07
CA VAL A 105 -4.97 -18.84 -8.77
C VAL A 105 -6.01 -17.91 -8.16
N PRO A 106 -6.72 -17.09 -8.96
CA PRO A 106 -7.80 -16.27 -8.45
C PRO A 106 -8.86 -17.17 -7.78
N GLU A 107 -9.32 -16.77 -6.61
CA GLU A 107 -10.39 -17.49 -5.91
C GLU A 107 -11.62 -16.59 -5.78
N VAL A 108 -12.82 -17.21 -5.72
CA VAL A 108 -14.11 -16.57 -5.48
C VAL A 108 -14.36 -15.38 -6.43
N ASP A 109 -14.55 -14.18 -5.90
CA ASP A 109 -14.91 -12.96 -6.65
C ASP A 109 -13.89 -12.59 -7.72
N LEU A 110 -12.62 -12.76 -7.41
CA LEU A 110 -11.54 -12.44 -8.32
C LEU A 110 -11.53 -13.35 -9.55
N ASN A 111 -11.90 -14.62 -9.37
CA ASN A 111 -12.03 -15.56 -10.48
C ASN A 111 -13.15 -15.16 -11.43
N HIS A 112 -14.31 -14.75 -10.90
CA HIS A 112 -15.42 -14.27 -11.73
C HIS A 112 -15.03 -13.03 -12.54
N ILE A 113 -14.34 -12.06 -11.93
CA ILE A 113 -13.87 -10.88 -12.65
C ILE A 113 -12.85 -11.27 -13.73
N TYR A 114 -11.92 -12.18 -13.40
CA TYR A 114 -10.91 -12.67 -14.32
C TYR A 114 -11.55 -13.33 -15.56
N ASP A 115 -12.37 -14.35 -15.35
CA ASP A 115 -13.00 -15.12 -16.42
C ASP A 115 -13.86 -14.21 -17.32
N TYR A 116 -14.60 -13.29 -16.71
CA TYR A 116 -15.41 -12.32 -17.44
C TYR A 116 -14.57 -11.37 -18.29
N CYS A 117 -13.46 -10.87 -17.76
CA CYS A 117 -12.60 -9.97 -18.50
C CYS A 117 -11.87 -10.69 -19.64
N VAL A 118 -11.49 -11.95 -19.46
CA VAL A 118 -10.93 -12.79 -20.54
C VAL A 118 -11.95 -12.98 -21.65
N ASP A 119 -13.17 -13.40 -21.30
CA ASP A 119 -14.25 -13.60 -22.28
C ASP A 119 -14.57 -12.31 -23.06
N MET A 120 -14.64 -11.16 -22.38
CA MET A 120 -14.84 -9.87 -23.04
C MET A 120 -13.70 -9.51 -24.03
N VAL A 121 -12.46 -9.86 -23.70
CA VAL A 121 -11.31 -9.61 -24.60
C VAL A 121 -11.37 -10.55 -25.80
N GLU A 122 -11.67 -11.83 -25.59
CA GLU A 122 -11.73 -12.86 -26.64
C GLU A 122 -12.92 -12.67 -27.59
N THR A 123 -14.08 -12.33 -27.06
CA THR A 123 -15.29 -12.11 -27.87
C THR A 123 -15.42 -10.70 -28.44
N GLY A 124 -14.69 -9.74 -27.89
CA GLY A 124 -14.78 -8.32 -28.22
C GLY A 124 -16.11 -7.66 -27.76
N LYS A 125 -16.93 -8.35 -26.96
CA LYS A 125 -18.21 -7.87 -26.46
C LYS A 125 -18.13 -7.49 -25.00
N ILE A 126 -18.40 -6.24 -24.66
CA ILE A 126 -18.52 -5.79 -23.27
C ILE A 126 -19.99 -5.95 -22.85
N SER A 127 -20.27 -6.96 -22.04
CA SER A 127 -21.62 -7.23 -21.54
C SER A 127 -21.57 -7.60 -20.04
N PHE A 128 -21.98 -6.67 -19.20
CA PHE A 128 -22.14 -6.93 -17.75
C PHE A 128 -23.56 -7.37 -17.38
N GLY A 129 -24.54 -7.06 -18.25
CA GLY A 129 -25.96 -7.27 -17.95
C GLY A 129 -26.41 -8.72 -17.93
N GLU A 130 -25.70 -9.61 -18.60
CA GLU A 130 -26.03 -11.04 -18.67
C GLU A 130 -25.43 -11.85 -17.52
N SER A 131 -24.50 -11.26 -16.74
CA SER A 131 -23.85 -11.92 -15.62
C SER A 131 -24.65 -11.83 -14.35
N LYS A 132 -25.05 -12.99 -13.82
CA LYS A 132 -25.62 -13.07 -12.46
C LYS A 132 -24.66 -12.50 -11.41
N TYR A 133 -23.35 -12.66 -11.57
CA TYR A 133 -22.36 -12.16 -10.64
C TYR A 133 -22.41 -10.62 -10.53
N PHE A 134 -22.36 -9.90 -11.64
CA PHE A 134 -22.40 -8.43 -11.63
C PHE A 134 -23.78 -7.86 -11.30
N ALA A 135 -24.86 -8.63 -11.47
CA ALA A 135 -26.18 -8.22 -11.01
C ALA A 135 -26.25 -8.09 -9.48
N TYR A 136 -25.52 -8.94 -8.74
CA TYR A 136 -25.42 -8.87 -7.28
C TYR A 136 -24.23 -8.05 -6.78
N ASN A 137 -23.14 -7.96 -7.54
CA ASN A 137 -21.89 -7.33 -7.16
C ASN A 137 -21.55 -6.14 -8.10
N THR A 138 -22.48 -5.18 -8.21
CA THR A 138 -22.33 -4.01 -9.09
C THR A 138 -21.14 -3.13 -8.73
N ASN A 139 -20.69 -3.15 -7.47
CA ASN A 139 -19.49 -2.46 -6.98
C ASN A 139 -18.19 -2.96 -7.66
N ASN A 140 -18.19 -4.17 -8.22
CA ASN A 140 -17.04 -4.75 -8.91
C ASN A 140 -16.98 -4.40 -10.41
N ILE A 141 -18.03 -3.78 -10.97
CA ILE A 141 -18.05 -3.35 -12.39
C ILE A 141 -16.92 -2.37 -12.71
N PRO A 142 -16.64 -1.31 -11.92
CA PRO A 142 -15.53 -0.41 -12.20
C PRO A 142 -14.18 -1.12 -12.24
N LEU A 143 -13.95 -2.08 -11.33
CA LEU A 143 -12.74 -2.91 -11.35
C LEU A 143 -12.67 -3.75 -12.62
N ALA A 144 -13.76 -4.43 -13.00
CA ALA A 144 -13.81 -5.24 -14.20
C ALA A 144 -13.52 -4.44 -15.47
N ILE A 145 -14.03 -3.21 -15.57
CA ILE A 145 -13.73 -2.31 -16.70
C ILE A 145 -12.22 -2.02 -16.77
N VAL A 146 -11.60 -1.69 -15.64
CA VAL A 146 -10.16 -1.41 -15.60
C VAL A 146 -9.36 -2.65 -16.01
N ILE A 147 -9.68 -3.82 -15.43
CA ILE A 147 -9.01 -5.08 -15.73
C ILE A 147 -9.22 -5.50 -17.20
N TYR A 148 -10.40 -5.28 -17.78
CA TYR A 148 -10.63 -5.48 -19.19
C TYR A 148 -9.63 -4.72 -20.06
N TYR A 149 -9.39 -3.44 -19.78
CA TYR A 149 -8.40 -2.67 -20.54
C TYR A 149 -6.97 -3.16 -20.33
N VAL A 150 -6.62 -3.58 -19.11
CA VAL A 150 -5.32 -4.20 -18.81
C VAL A 150 -5.15 -5.50 -19.63
N PHE A 151 -6.17 -6.35 -19.68
CA PHE A 151 -6.13 -7.59 -20.45
C PHE A 151 -6.11 -7.35 -21.95
N ARG A 152 -6.82 -6.33 -22.44
CA ARG A 152 -6.75 -5.94 -23.85
C ARG A 152 -5.35 -5.48 -24.25
N MET A 153 -4.66 -4.74 -23.39
CA MET A 153 -3.25 -4.39 -23.60
C MET A 153 -2.34 -5.62 -23.55
N ALA A 154 -2.61 -6.54 -22.61
CA ALA A 154 -1.87 -7.80 -22.50
C ALA A 154 -2.04 -8.68 -23.75
N ALA A 155 -3.27 -8.80 -24.26
CA ALA A 155 -3.55 -9.51 -25.51
C ALA A 155 -2.77 -8.94 -26.71
N PHE A 156 -2.70 -7.60 -26.81
CA PHE A 156 -1.95 -6.93 -27.87
C PHE A 156 -0.44 -7.22 -27.80
N THR A 157 0.12 -7.39 -26.59
CA THR A 157 1.55 -7.69 -26.37
C THR A 157 1.88 -9.18 -26.29
N GLY A 158 0.87 -10.06 -26.29
CA GLY A 158 1.05 -11.49 -26.05
C GLY A 158 1.41 -11.84 -24.61
N MET A 159 1.18 -10.95 -23.66
CA MET A 159 1.46 -11.16 -22.23
C MET A 159 0.34 -12.01 -21.59
N ASP A 160 0.72 -12.88 -20.66
CA ASP A 160 -0.24 -13.61 -19.82
C ASP A 160 -1.10 -12.63 -19.00
N TYR A 161 -2.41 -12.80 -19.01
CA TYR A 161 -3.38 -11.89 -18.34
C TYR A 161 -3.15 -11.81 -16.83
N ARG A 162 -2.72 -12.90 -16.18
CA ARG A 162 -2.45 -12.91 -14.73
C ARG A 162 -1.22 -12.08 -14.41
N ILE A 163 -0.18 -12.19 -15.25
CA ILE A 163 1.03 -11.38 -15.10
C ILE A 163 0.69 -9.91 -15.32
N ALA A 164 -0.10 -9.58 -16.34
CA ALA A 164 -0.51 -8.20 -16.63
C ALA A 164 -1.31 -7.59 -15.47
N ALA A 165 -2.26 -8.34 -14.91
CA ALA A 165 -3.03 -7.90 -13.74
C ALA A 165 -2.15 -7.70 -12.50
N GLY A 166 -1.23 -8.63 -12.23
CA GLY A 166 -0.28 -8.51 -11.13
C GLY A 166 0.65 -7.30 -11.28
N LEU A 167 1.20 -7.08 -12.48
CA LEU A 167 2.04 -5.89 -12.75
C LEU A 167 1.24 -4.59 -12.60
N PHE A 168 0.00 -4.56 -13.04
CA PHE A 168 -0.89 -3.43 -12.83
C PHE A 168 -1.12 -3.17 -11.33
N ASN A 169 -1.33 -4.22 -10.53
CA ASN A 169 -1.46 -4.11 -9.09
C ASN A 169 -0.17 -3.57 -8.43
N VAL A 170 1.01 -4.05 -8.84
CA VAL A 170 2.31 -3.53 -8.38
C VAL A 170 2.46 -2.05 -8.72
N LEU A 171 2.01 -1.63 -9.90
CA LEU A 171 2.00 -0.20 -10.27
C LEU A 171 1.13 0.63 -9.33
N LEU A 172 -0.06 0.15 -8.95
CA LEU A 172 -0.95 0.82 -8.00
C LEU A 172 -0.32 0.89 -6.60
N ILE A 173 0.33 -0.18 -6.15
CA ILE A 173 1.07 -0.19 -4.88
C ILE A 173 2.24 0.82 -4.92
N LEU A 174 2.97 0.91 -6.04
CA LEU A 174 4.01 1.94 -6.22
C LEU A 174 3.43 3.35 -6.10
N VAL A 175 2.31 3.64 -6.78
CA VAL A 175 1.61 4.94 -6.66
C VAL A 175 1.24 5.23 -5.21
N MET A 176 0.76 4.22 -4.48
CA MET A 176 0.45 4.34 -3.05
C MET A 176 1.70 4.65 -2.22
N TYR A 177 2.83 3.97 -2.44
CA TYR A 177 4.09 4.23 -1.73
C TYR A 177 4.61 5.64 -1.98
N VAL A 178 4.64 6.07 -3.24
CA VAL A 178 5.09 7.42 -3.62
C VAL A 178 4.17 8.48 -3.02
N SER A 179 2.86 8.31 -3.11
CA SER A 179 1.87 9.23 -2.54
C SER A 179 2.01 9.33 -1.02
N ALA A 180 2.15 8.19 -0.33
CA ALA A 180 2.37 8.16 1.11
C ALA A 180 3.67 8.90 1.50
N PHE A 181 4.77 8.66 0.78
CA PHE A 181 6.03 9.34 0.99
C PHE A 181 5.92 10.85 0.83
N LEU A 182 5.31 11.33 -0.26
CA LEU A 182 5.15 12.76 -0.54
C LEU A 182 4.26 13.45 0.49
N ILE A 183 3.13 12.85 0.89
CA ILE A 183 2.23 13.39 1.92
C ILE A 183 2.97 13.48 3.25
N LEU A 184 3.61 12.39 3.69
CA LEU A 184 4.31 12.34 4.96
C LEU A 184 5.47 13.34 5.01
N LYS A 185 6.25 13.46 3.93
CA LYS A 185 7.32 14.44 3.82
C LYS A 185 6.82 15.89 3.95
N LYS A 186 5.58 16.17 3.51
CA LYS A 186 4.97 17.51 3.61
C LYS A 186 4.50 17.83 5.03
N VAL A 187 3.99 16.84 5.75
CA VAL A 187 3.34 17.05 7.06
C VAL A 187 4.20 16.67 8.28
N THR A 188 5.30 15.94 8.06
CA THR A 188 6.19 15.47 9.14
C THR A 188 7.67 15.71 8.83
N THR A 189 8.55 15.31 9.76
CA THR A 189 10.00 15.33 9.51
C THR A 189 10.41 14.15 8.63
N ILE A 190 11.54 14.26 7.93
CA ILE A 190 12.07 13.16 7.10
C ILE A 190 12.37 11.90 7.93
N ARG A 191 12.72 12.03 9.20
CA ARG A 191 12.94 10.90 10.10
C ARG A 191 11.64 10.15 10.38
N THR A 192 10.57 10.87 10.71
CA THR A 192 9.23 10.28 10.92
C THR A 192 8.72 9.62 9.63
N THR A 193 8.90 10.30 8.49
CA THR A 193 8.58 9.76 7.16
C THR A 193 9.31 8.46 6.90
N ALA A 194 10.64 8.40 7.14
CA ALA A 194 11.44 7.20 6.91
C ALA A 194 11.02 6.01 7.78
N VAL A 195 10.69 6.25 9.05
CA VAL A 195 10.18 5.19 9.95
C VAL A 195 8.83 4.66 9.47
N TYR A 196 7.90 5.55 9.13
CA TYR A 196 6.61 5.14 8.59
C TYR A 196 6.76 4.35 7.29
N MET A 197 7.60 4.83 6.37
CA MET A 197 7.86 4.14 5.12
C MET A 197 8.53 2.78 5.34
N ALA A 198 9.45 2.65 6.31
CA ALA A 198 10.03 1.36 6.66
C ALA A 198 8.96 0.35 7.12
N LEU A 199 8.00 0.78 7.96
CA LEU A 199 6.87 -0.06 8.36
C LEU A 199 5.97 -0.43 7.17
N LEU A 200 5.67 0.54 6.32
CA LEU A 200 4.83 0.33 5.15
C LEU A 200 5.49 -0.62 4.14
N LEU A 201 6.79 -0.42 3.86
CA LEU A 201 7.56 -1.22 2.91
C LEU A 201 7.85 -2.64 3.41
N THR A 202 7.89 -2.85 4.71
CA THR A 202 8.08 -4.18 5.31
C THR A 202 6.76 -4.90 5.63
N ASN A 203 5.61 -4.29 5.34
CA ASN A 203 4.32 -4.92 5.56
C ASN A 203 4.14 -6.12 4.60
N PRO A 204 4.08 -7.35 5.09
CA PRO A 204 4.04 -8.55 4.28
C PRO A 204 2.77 -8.68 3.44
N SER A 205 1.67 -8.02 3.82
CA SER A 205 0.43 -8.04 3.04
C SER A 205 0.62 -7.48 1.63
N PHE A 206 1.44 -6.44 1.47
CA PHE A 206 1.72 -5.89 0.14
C PHE A 206 2.53 -6.82 -0.75
N TYR A 207 3.23 -7.80 -0.17
CA TYR A 207 3.96 -8.83 -0.91
C TYR A 207 3.07 -10.05 -1.17
N ALA A 208 2.34 -10.51 -0.16
CA ALA A 208 1.41 -11.63 -0.30
C ALA A 208 0.32 -11.34 -1.35
N TYR A 209 -0.18 -10.12 -1.38
CA TYR A 209 -1.23 -9.69 -2.31
C TYR A 209 -0.69 -8.99 -3.57
N ALA A 210 0.61 -9.03 -3.86
CA ALA A 210 1.17 -8.40 -5.06
C ALA A 210 0.56 -8.95 -6.35
N SER A 211 0.25 -10.25 -6.39
CA SER A 211 -0.38 -10.92 -7.53
C SER A 211 -1.92 -10.84 -7.52
N TYR A 212 -2.54 -10.28 -6.47
CA TYR A 212 -3.98 -10.10 -6.38
C TYR A 212 -4.37 -8.66 -6.70
N TYR A 213 -5.34 -8.47 -7.57
CA TYR A 213 -5.90 -7.16 -7.89
C TYR A 213 -7.31 -7.05 -7.27
N TYR A 214 -7.40 -6.34 -6.15
CA TYR A 214 -8.66 -6.08 -5.46
C TYR A 214 -9.12 -4.63 -5.65
N THR A 215 -10.43 -4.39 -5.53
CA THR A 215 -11.02 -3.03 -5.51
C THR A 215 -10.34 -2.13 -4.49
N ASP A 216 -9.94 -2.68 -3.35
CA ASP A 216 -9.31 -1.95 -2.25
C ASP A 216 -7.93 -1.41 -2.64
N THR A 217 -7.16 -2.14 -3.45
CA THR A 217 -5.86 -1.67 -3.92
C THR A 217 -6.01 -0.49 -4.88
N ILE A 218 -7.02 -0.53 -5.76
CA ILE A 218 -7.33 0.55 -6.69
C ILE A 218 -7.84 1.77 -5.93
N SER A 219 -8.77 1.61 -5.01
CA SER A 219 -9.35 2.72 -4.23
C SER A 219 -8.30 3.39 -3.35
N ALA A 220 -7.41 2.63 -2.70
CA ALA A 220 -6.34 3.17 -1.86
C ALA A 220 -5.31 3.98 -2.66
N GLY A 221 -4.99 3.56 -3.88
CA GLY A 221 -4.10 4.29 -4.79
C GLY A 221 -4.72 5.59 -5.31
N LEU A 222 -5.98 5.54 -5.74
CA LEU A 222 -6.70 6.68 -6.32
C LEU A 222 -7.07 7.74 -5.27
N ASP A 223 -7.61 7.36 -4.12
CA ASP A 223 -8.01 8.32 -3.07
C ASP A 223 -6.82 9.16 -2.59
N ARG A 224 -5.66 8.54 -2.41
CA ARG A 224 -4.44 9.26 -2.01
C ARG A 224 -3.90 10.17 -3.10
N SER A 225 -3.96 9.76 -4.36
CA SER A 225 -3.53 10.58 -5.50
C SER A 225 -4.41 11.81 -5.68
N VAL A 226 -5.73 11.67 -5.53
CA VAL A 226 -6.71 12.78 -5.58
C VAL A 226 -6.46 13.77 -4.44
N ARG A 227 -6.20 13.29 -3.23
CA ARG A 227 -5.88 14.18 -2.08
C ARG A 227 -4.58 14.96 -2.30
N LEU A 228 -3.56 14.37 -2.94
CA LEU A 228 -2.35 15.10 -3.33
C LEU A 228 -2.65 16.22 -4.32
N PHE A 229 -3.48 15.97 -5.32
CA PHE A 229 -3.90 16.97 -6.31
C PHE A 229 -4.66 18.13 -5.66
N LEU A 230 -5.63 17.83 -4.78
CA LEU A 230 -6.43 18.84 -4.08
C LEU A 230 -5.61 19.66 -3.06
N CYS A 231 -4.48 19.16 -2.58
CA CYS A 231 -3.56 19.92 -1.73
C CYS A 231 -2.60 20.84 -2.50
N HIS A 232 -2.58 20.76 -3.83
CA HIS A 232 -1.76 21.59 -4.71
C HIS A 232 -2.58 22.63 -5.50
N ALA A 233 -3.90 22.55 -5.48
CA ALA A 233 -4.82 23.57 -5.99
C ALA A 233 -5.21 24.57 -4.90
#